data_ac76cc968d82219b25a3674d0b0040ca
#
_entry.id   ac76cc968d82219b25a3674d0b0040ca
#
_cell.length_a   1.000
_cell.length_b   1.000
_cell.length_c   1.000
_cell.angle_alpha   90.00
_cell.angle_beta   90.00
_cell.angle_gamma   90.00
#
_symmetry.space_group_name_H-M   'P 1'
#
loop_
_entity.id
_entity.type
_entity.pdbx_description
1 polymer ?
#
loop_
_entity_poly.entity_id
_entity_poly.type
_entity_poly.pdbx_seq_one_letter_code
_entity_poly.pdbx_strand_id
1 'polypeptide(L)'
;LSSPIVNAKKYQKLMKVEQGNFTEDVEELSFDKIPLLDRDTAALLGDRKMGSMVDMVSQFEADDIYSQINYKDNPVRVTPLRYASIIKWFTNRSEGIPAYIRINMANQNTELVKLDKGMKYVNSEYFNRNIYRHLRFAHPTYIYGDLSFEIDDDGVPYWIAPVKKYNIGLFGGETIGKVVICNAVTGETTTYKTTDVPEWVD
;
A
#
# COMPACT_ATOMS: atom_id res chain seq x y z
N LEU A 1 8.63 16.78 33.41
CA LEU A 1 7.29 16.51 33.97
C LEU A 1 6.54 15.40 33.21
N SER A 2 7.26 14.35 32.76
CA SER A 2 6.71 13.16 32.08
C SER A 2 6.42 12.00 33.04
N SER A 3 6.37 12.29 34.34
CA SER A 3 6.09 11.25 35.32
C SER A 3 4.70 10.65 35.09
N PRO A 4 4.58 9.30 35.04
CA PRO A 4 3.29 8.61 34.96
C PRO A 4 2.32 9.04 36.07
N ILE A 5 2.83 9.38 37.23
CA ILE A 5 2.04 9.84 38.39
C ILE A 5 1.35 11.18 38.12
N VAL A 6 2.03 12.13 37.46
CA VAL A 6 1.47 13.46 37.14
C VAL A 6 0.44 13.38 36.02
N ASN A 7 0.57 12.41 35.12
CA ASN A 7 -0.31 12.21 33.98
C ASN A 7 -1.26 11.02 34.13
N ALA A 8 -1.35 10.40 35.31
CA ALA A 8 -2.17 9.22 35.54
C ALA A 8 -3.63 9.36 35.05
N LYS A 9 -4.27 10.52 35.31
CA LYS A 9 -5.63 10.81 34.82
C LYS A 9 -5.73 10.94 33.29
N LYS A 10 -4.65 11.33 32.59
CA LYS A 10 -4.63 11.38 31.13
C LYS A 10 -4.43 9.98 30.53
N TYR A 11 -3.58 9.15 31.17
CA TYR A 11 -3.40 7.76 30.78
C TYR A 11 -4.66 6.93 31.05
N GLN A 12 -5.39 7.19 32.13
CA GLN A 12 -6.64 6.52 32.43
C GLN A 12 -7.76 6.85 31.41
N LYS A 13 -7.73 8.05 30.80
CA LYS A 13 -8.63 8.41 29.69
C LYS A 13 -8.29 7.74 28.35
N LEU A 14 -7.02 7.38 28.14
CA LEU A 14 -6.57 6.66 26.95
C LEU A 14 -6.94 5.16 27.02
N MET A 15 -7.10 4.62 28.23
CA MET A 15 -7.52 3.24 28.46
C MET A 15 -8.99 3.20 28.90
N LYS A 16 -9.88 3.60 28.02
CA LYS A 16 -11.32 3.40 28.22
C LYS A 16 -11.58 1.91 28.01
N VAL A 17 -11.58 1.14 29.09
CA VAL A 17 -12.03 -0.24 29.06
C VAL A 17 -13.54 -0.21 29.17
N GLU A 18 -14.24 -0.49 28.10
CA GLU A 18 -15.67 -0.78 28.08
C GLU A 18 -15.84 -2.29 28.29
N GLN A 19 -16.70 -2.67 29.22
CA GLN A 19 -17.08 -4.07 29.35
C GLN A 19 -18.02 -4.39 28.18
N GLY A 20 -17.47 -5.04 27.16
CA GLY A 20 -18.23 -5.59 26.04
C GLY A 20 -18.45 -7.10 26.21
N ASN A 21 -19.38 -7.64 25.47
CA ASN A 21 -19.61 -9.08 25.39
C ASN A 21 -18.87 -9.58 24.13
N PHE A 22 -17.83 -10.38 24.30
CA PHE A 22 -16.97 -10.86 23.21
C PHE A 22 -17.76 -11.47 22.04
N THR A 23 -18.86 -12.19 22.34
CA THR A 23 -19.71 -12.81 21.32
C THR A 23 -20.65 -11.85 20.58
N GLU A 24 -20.88 -10.66 21.12
CA GLU A 24 -21.71 -9.62 20.49
C GLU A 24 -20.87 -8.54 19.81
N ASP A 25 -19.66 -8.31 20.32
CA ASP A 25 -18.76 -7.24 19.85
C ASP A 25 -17.75 -7.72 18.80
N VAL A 26 -17.58 -9.04 18.62
CA VAL A 26 -16.63 -9.62 17.66
C VAL A 26 -17.39 -10.49 16.66
N GLU A 27 -17.40 -10.09 15.40
CA GLU A 27 -17.94 -10.92 14.33
C GLU A 27 -17.13 -12.22 14.19
N GLU A 28 -17.81 -13.36 14.13
CA GLU A 28 -17.18 -14.63 13.79
C GLU A 28 -16.71 -14.60 12.34
N LEU A 29 -15.40 -14.55 12.14
CA LEU A 29 -14.80 -14.70 10.82
C LEU A 29 -14.73 -16.17 10.43
N SER A 30 -15.21 -16.50 9.25
CA SER A 30 -15.03 -17.85 8.71
C SER A 30 -13.55 -18.11 8.39
N PHE A 31 -13.10 -19.38 8.49
CA PHE A 31 -11.68 -19.75 8.32
C PHE A 31 -11.09 -19.37 6.94
N ASP A 32 -11.93 -19.26 5.92
CA ASP A 32 -11.56 -18.84 4.58
C ASP A 32 -11.25 -17.33 4.46
N LYS A 33 -11.56 -16.55 5.49
CA LYS A 33 -11.25 -15.12 5.58
C LYS A 33 -10.05 -14.80 6.50
N ILE A 34 -9.47 -15.82 7.14
CA ILE A 34 -8.30 -15.61 8.00
C ILE A 34 -7.05 -15.47 7.13
N PRO A 35 -6.31 -14.35 7.23
CA PRO A 35 -5.08 -14.17 6.47
C PRO A 35 -3.99 -15.10 6.99
N LEU A 36 -3.62 -16.11 6.18
CA LEU A 36 -2.59 -17.09 6.52
C LEU A 36 -1.26 -16.86 5.79
N LEU A 37 -1.20 -15.83 4.95
CA LEU A 37 -0.08 -15.59 4.05
C LEU A 37 0.85 -14.50 4.61
N ASP A 38 2.08 -14.86 4.93
CA ASP A 38 3.12 -13.90 5.24
C ASP A 38 3.71 -13.24 3.97
N ARG A 39 4.59 -12.23 4.18
CA ARG A 39 5.19 -11.46 3.07
C ARG A 39 6.15 -12.31 2.23
N ASP A 40 6.94 -13.17 2.86
CA ASP A 40 7.98 -13.95 2.18
C ASP A 40 7.33 -15.05 1.31
N THR A 41 6.29 -15.69 1.82
CA THR A 41 5.49 -16.64 1.05
C THR A 41 4.77 -15.94 -0.12
N ALA A 42 4.25 -14.73 0.10
CA ALA A 42 3.63 -13.94 -0.97
C ALA A 42 4.64 -13.60 -2.08
N ALA A 43 5.87 -13.21 -1.72
CA ALA A 43 6.93 -12.95 -2.69
C ALA A 43 7.24 -14.20 -3.54
N LEU A 44 7.37 -15.36 -2.91
CA LEU A 44 7.59 -16.62 -3.62
C LEU A 44 6.45 -16.99 -4.59
N LEU A 45 5.20 -16.75 -4.19
CA LEU A 45 4.04 -16.97 -5.05
C LEU A 45 4.01 -15.99 -6.22
N GLY A 46 4.35 -14.73 -5.99
CA GLY A 46 4.49 -13.70 -7.03
C GLY A 46 5.54 -14.06 -8.06
N ASP A 47 6.73 -14.48 -7.63
CA ASP A 47 7.82 -14.90 -8.52
C ASP A 47 7.43 -16.15 -9.34
N ARG A 48 6.78 -17.12 -8.72
CA ARG A 48 6.26 -18.31 -9.45
C ARG A 48 5.23 -17.92 -10.49
N LYS A 49 4.35 -16.97 -10.17
CA LYS A 49 3.34 -16.48 -11.12
C LYS A 49 4.00 -15.80 -12.30
N MET A 50 4.99 -14.91 -12.05
CA MET A 50 5.77 -14.27 -13.10
C MET A 50 6.51 -15.29 -13.96
N GLY A 51 7.17 -16.29 -13.36
CA GLY A 51 7.85 -17.36 -14.08
C GLY A 51 6.95 -18.19 -15.01
N SER A 52 5.65 -18.25 -14.72
CA SER A 52 4.66 -18.92 -15.59
C SER A 52 4.18 -18.08 -16.79
N MET A 53 4.54 -16.79 -16.83
CA MET A 53 4.08 -15.83 -17.86
C MET A 53 5.19 -15.54 -18.87
N VAL A 54 5.31 -16.39 -19.89
CA VAL A 54 6.42 -16.37 -20.87
C VAL A 54 6.58 -14.99 -21.54
N ASP A 55 5.48 -14.31 -21.84
CA ASP A 55 5.51 -13.01 -22.53
C ASP A 55 5.99 -11.87 -21.65
N MET A 56 5.86 -11.98 -20.33
CA MET A 56 6.11 -10.89 -19.37
C MET A 56 7.38 -11.10 -18.56
N VAL A 57 7.75 -12.35 -18.26
CA VAL A 57 8.88 -12.69 -17.38
C VAL A 57 10.22 -12.15 -17.86
N SER A 58 10.38 -11.97 -19.18
CA SER A 58 11.61 -11.40 -19.75
C SER A 58 11.67 -9.85 -19.65
N GLN A 59 10.57 -9.19 -19.32
CA GLN A 59 10.45 -7.74 -19.34
C GLN A 59 10.18 -7.15 -17.96
N PHE A 60 9.47 -7.89 -17.11
CA PHE A 60 9.01 -7.45 -15.80
C PHE A 60 9.29 -8.51 -14.74
N GLU A 61 9.44 -8.06 -13.52
CA GLU A 61 9.58 -8.87 -12.31
C GLU A 61 8.56 -8.39 -11.26
N ALA A 62 8.20 -9.25 -10.29
CA ALA A 62 7.44 -8.80 -9.14
C ALA A 62 8.27 -7.80 -8.32
N ASP A 63 7.60 -6.77 -7.79
CA ASP A 63 8.25 -5.82 -6.89
C ASP A 63 8.35 -6.38 -5.47
N ASP A 64 9.24 -5.81 -4.66
CA ASP A 64 9.42 -6.20 -3.25
C ASP A 64 8.37 -5.55 -2.32
N ILE A 65 7.53 -4.65 -2.85
CA ILE A 65 6.48 -3.98 -2.10
C ILE A 65 5.20 -4.83 -2.17
N TYR A 66 4.90 -5.50 -1.07
CA TYR A 66 3.68 -6.29 -0.89
C TYR A 66 2.81 -5.64 0.17
N SER A 67 1.74 -4.97 -0.25
CA SER A 67 0.76 -4.40 0.67
C SER A 67 -0.35 -5.40 0.96
N GLN A 68 -0.79 -5.45 2.20
CA GLN A 68 -1.95 -6.21 2.62
C GLN A 68 -3.13 -5.25 2.66
N ILE A 69 -4.22 -5.61 1.99
CA ILE A 69 -5.43 -4.81 1.90
C ILE A 69 -6.68 -5.69 2.02
N ASN A 70 -7.80 -5.08 2.33
CA ASN A 70 -9.10 -5.71 2.26
C ASN A 70 -9.78 -5.36 0.92
N TYR A 71 -9.81 -6.30 -0.01
CA TYR A 71 -10.43 -6.11 -1.32
C TYR A 71 -11.73 -6.90 -1.42
N LYS A 72 -12.86 -6.19 -1.47
CA LYS A 72 -14.21 -6.82 -1.53
C LYS A 72 -14.41 -7.86 -0.44
N ASP A 73 -14.16 -7.48 0.80
CA ASP A 73 -14.27 -8.32 2.01
C ASP A 73 -13.35 -9.55 2.03
N ASN A 74 -12.30 -9.56 1.22
CA ASN A 74 -11.29 -10.61 1.24
C ASN A 74 -9.91 -10.04 1.51
N PRO A 75 -9.14 -10.63 2.44
CA PRO A 75 -7.76 -10.22 2.67
C PRO A 75 -6.90 -10.64 1.48
N VAL A 76 -6.27 -9.66 0.83
CA VAL A 76 -5.37 -9.88 -0.30
C VAL A 76 -4.04 -9.18 -0.09
N ARG A 77 -2.99 -9.69 -0.72
CA ARG A 77 -1.74 -8.96 -0.92
C ARG A 77 -1.65 -8.51 -2.36
N VAL A 78 -1.23 -7.27 -2.54
CA VAL A 78 -1.02 -6.69 -3.87
C VAL A 78 0.42 -6.21 -4.00
N THR A 79 0.99 -6.40 -5.20
CA THR A 79 2.32 -5.89 -5.53
C THR A 79 2.34 -5.40 -6.97
N PRO A 80 2.97 -4.26 -7.27
CA PRO A 80 3.20 -3.86 -8.65
C PRO A 80 4.26 -4.75 -9.29
N LEU A 81 4.39 -4.67 -10.60
CA LEU A 81 5.56 -5.17 -11.30
C LEU A 81 6.61 -4.05 -11.39
N ARG A 82 7.86 -4.46 -11.61
CA ARG A 82 8.99 -3.57 -11.91
C ARG A 82 9.65 -3.97 -13.24
N TYR A 83 10.35 -3.05 -13.86
CA TYR A 83 11.15 -3.36 -15.05
C TYR A 83 12.34 -4.24 -14.67
N ALA A 84 12.53 -5.35 -15.39
CA ALA A 84 13.62 -6.30 -15.14
C ALA A 84 15.02 -5.68 -15.38
N SER A 85 15.11 -4.64 -16.23
CA SER A 85 16.36 -3.90 -16.48
C SER A 85 16.10 -2.53 -17.06
N ILE A 86 17.14 -1.67 -17.08
CA ILE A 86 17.07 -0.34 -17.70
C ILE A 86 16.76 -0.41 -19.20
N ILE A 87 17.22 -1.44 -19.90
CA ILE A 87 16.91 -1.64 -21.32
C ILE A 87 15.43 -1.94 -21.48
N LYS A 88 14.85 -2.78 -20.61
CA LYS A 88 13.43 -3.11 -20.62
C LYS A 88 12.57 -1.91 -20.27
N TRP A 89 13.02 -1.09 -19.33
CA TRP A 89 12.37 0.20 -19.07
C TRP A 89 12.36 1.08 -20.32
N PHE A 90 13.50 1.25 -20.99
CA PHE A 90 13.58 2.15 -22.16
C PHE A 90 12.64 1.71 -23.29
N THR A 91 12.48 0.41 -23.51
CA THR A 91 11.62 -0.14 -24.55
C THR A 91 10.12 -0.10 -24.21
N ASN A 92 9.76 -0.17 -22.92
CA ASN A 92 8.37 -0.28 -22.48
C ASN A 92 7.81 0.99 -21.81
N ARG A 93 8.64 2.01 -21.57
CA ARG A 93 8.23 3.21 -20.82
C ARG A 93 7.05 4.00 -21.41
N SER A 94 6.78 3.88 -22.71
CA SER A 94 5.65 4.55 -23.36
C SER A 94 4.31 3.94 -22.94
N GLU A 95 4.26 2.62 -22.88
CA GLU A 95 3.08 1.86 -22.51
C GLU A 95 2.91 1.79 -20.98
N GLY A 96 4.01 1.79 -20.24
CA GLY A 96 4.04 1.59 -18.79
C GLY A 96 3.97 0.10 -18.41
N ILE A 97 3.82 -0.17 -17.13
CA ILE A 97 3.72 -1.53 -16.60
C ILE A 97 2.27 -2.03 -16.72
N PRO A 98 2.04 -3.11 -17.48
CA PRO A 98 0.68 -3.47 -17.95
C PRO A 98 -0.14 -4.25 -16.92
N ALA A 99 0.43 -4.61 -15.76
CA ALA A 99 -0.25 -5.45 -14.79
C ALA A 99 0.31 -5.30 -13.37
N TYR A 100 -0.42 -5.81 -12.40
CA TYR A 100 0.02 -6.04 -11.02
C TYR A 100 -0.36 -7.45 -10.58
N ILE A 101 0.22 -7.91 -9.48
CA ILE A 101 -0.08 -9.22 -8.88
C ILE A 101 -1.01 -9.02 -7.70
N ARG A 102 -2.05 -9.85 -7.61
CA ARG A 102 -2.97 -9.96 -6.47
C ARG A 102 -2.95 -11.39 -5.96
N ILE A 103 -2.78 -11.56 -4.66
CA ILE A 103 -2.71 -12.86 -4.00
C ILE A 103 -3.78 -12.90 -2.92
N ASN A 104 -4.68 -13.85 -2.99
CA ASN A 104 -5.65 -14.12 -1.92
C ASN A 104 -4.91 -14.75 -0.73
N MET A 105 -5.03 -14.14 0.46
CA MET A 105 -4.27 -14.56 1.63
C MET A 105 -4.80 -15.82 2.29
N ALA A 106 -6.07 -16.17 2.07
CA ALA A 106 -6.68 -17.35 2.65
C ALA A 106 -6.37 -18.63 1.84
N ASN A 107 -6.49 -18.56 0.51
CA ASN A 107 -6.31 -19.73 -0.37
C ASN A 107 -5.06 -19.71 -1.23
N GLN A 108 -4.23 -18.65 -1.11
CA GLN A 108 -2.98 -18.44 -1.84
C GLN A 108 -3.14 -18.35 -3.38
N ASN A 109 -4.37 -18.17 -3.86
CA ASN A 109 -4.61 -17.99 -5.28
C ASN A 109 -3.93 -16.71 -5.77
N THR A 110 -3.07 -16.85 -6.77
CA THR A 110 -2.23 -15.77 -7.29
C THR A 110 -2.67 -15.41 -8.71
N GLU A 111 -3.08 -14.17 -8.88
CA GLU A 111 -3.57 -13.63 -10.15
C GLU A 111 -2.68 -12.51 -10.65
N LEU A 112 -2.45 -12.50 -11.97
CA LEU A 112 -1.89 -11.35 -12.67
C LEU A 112 -3.05 -10.54 -13.24
N VAL A 113 -3.31 -9.38 -12.65
CA VAL A 113 -4.39 -8.47 -13.09
C VAL A 113 -3.84 -7.55 -14.16
N LYS A 114 -4.32 -7.71 -15.38
CA LYS A 114 -3.94 -6.84 -16.52
C LYS A 114 -4.74 -5.55 -16.48
N LEU A 115 -4.08 -4.45 -16.80
CA LEU A 115 -4.66 -3.12 -16.87
C LEU A 115 -4.90 -2.72 -18.33
N ASP A 116 -5.97 -2.01 -18.60
CA ASP A 116 -6.25 -1.43 -19.93
C ASP A 116 -5.19 -0.38 -20.32
N LYS A 117 -4.71 0.36 -19.33
CA LYS A 117 -3.61 1.33 -19.47
C LYS A 117 -2.53 1.00 -18.44
N GLY A 118 -1.28 0.89 -18.87
CA GLY A 118 -0.16 0.57 -18.02
C GLY A 118 0.13 1.65 -16.97
N MET A 119 0.67 1.21 -15.82
CA MET A 119 1.15 2.09 -14.77
C MET A 119 2.40 2.82 -15.25
N LYS A 120 2.39 4.14 -15.15
CA LYS A 120 3.49 5.02 -15.57
C LYS A 120 4.24 5.64 -14.38
N TYR A 121 3.66 5.56 -13.19
CA TYR A 121 4.23 6.12 -11.97
C TYR A 121 4.46 4.99 -10.96
N VAL A 122 5.68 4.46 -10.99
CA VAL A 122 6.08 3.34 -10.13
C VAL A 122 7.50 3.58 -9.59
N ASN A 123 7.90 2.79 -8.60
CA ASN A 123 9.22 2.89 -7.97
C ASN A 123 10.39 2.54 -8.92
N SER A 124 10.17 1.64 -9.89
CA SER A 124 11.16 1.25 -10.90
C SER A 124 11.25 2.19 -12.12
N GLU A 125 10.40 3.22 -12.19
CA GLU A 125 10.50 4.26 -13.20
C GLU A 125 11.67 5.23 -12.92
N TYR A 126 12.13 5.88 -13.97
CA TYR A 126 13.19 6.87 -13.91
C TYR A 126 12.64 8.29 -14.06
N PHE A 127 13.49 9.27 -13.74
CA PHE A 127 13.19 10.70 -13.82
C PHE A 127 11.94 11.12 -13.07
N ASN A 128 11.04 11.85 -13.70
CA ASN A 128 9.83 12.41 -13.10
C ASN A 128 8.68 11.39 -12.93
N ARG A 129 8.78 10.22 -13.52
CA ARG A 129 7.80 9.13 -13.36
C ARG A 129 8.14 8.19 -12.21
N ASN A 130 9.35 8.27 -11.65
CA ASN A 130 9.63 7.60 -10.40
C ASN A 130 8.70 8.15 -9.32
N ILE A 131 7.94 7.28 -8.65
CA ILE A 131 6.86 7.69 -7.73
C ILE A 131 7.35 8.63 -6.62
N TYR A 132 8.52 8.36 -6.03
CA TYR A 132 9.09 9.20 -4.98
C TYR A 132 9.42 10.61 -5.47
N ARG A 133 9.97 10.72 -6.68
CA ARG A 133 10.28 12.01 -7.29
C ARG A 133 9.02 12.74 -7.72
N HIS A 134 8.05 12.01 -8.29
CA HIS A 134 6.77 12.57 -8.69
C HIS A 134 6.05 13.21 -7.50
N LEU A 135 5.93 12.49 -6.39
CA LEU A 135 5.34 13.00 -5.15
C LEU A 135 6.12 14.20 -4.59
N ARG A 136 7.46 14.16 -4.65
CA ARG A 136 8.30 15.27 -4.21
C ARG A 136 8.11 16.52 -5.06
N PHE A 137 7.92 16.40 -6.36
CA PHE A 137 7.65 17.53 -7.26
C PHE A 137 6.22 18.06 -7.08
N ALA A 138 5.23 17.18 -6.90
CA ALA A 138 3.85 17.58 -6.66
C ALA A 138 3.68 18.31 -5.32
N HIS A 139 4.39 17.86 -4.28
CA HIS A 139 4.27 18.39 -2.93
C HIS A 139 5.66 18.56 -2.27
N PRO A 140 6.44 19.58 -2.65
CA PRO A 140 7.85 19.70 -2.26
C PRO A 140 8.09 19.88 -0.75
N THR A 141 7.09 20.32 -0.01
CA THR A 141 7.18 20.56 1.44
C THR A 141 6.76 19.36 2.29
N TYR A 142 6.25 18.27 1.67
CA TYR A 142 5.79 17.12 2.41
C TYR A 142 6.94 16.15 2.70
N ILE A 143 6.95 15.61 3.90
CA ILE A 143 7.85 14.53 4.31
C ILE A 143 7.00 13.27 4.36
N TYR A 144 7.30 12.32 3.49
CA TYR A 144 6.54 11.08 3.39
C TYR A 144 7.09 9.98 4.31
N GLY A 145 6.21 9.13 4.81
CA GLY A 145 6.55 7.82 5.35
C GLY A 145 6.78 6.79 4.24
N ASP A 146 6.73 5.51 4.61
CA ASP A 146 6.81 4.43 3.64
C ASP A 146 5.56 4.42 2.76
N LEU A 147 5.76 4.22 1.47
CA LEU A 147 4.68 4.13 0.51
C LEU A 147 4.12 2.71 0.48
N SER A 148 2.79 2.59 0.44
CA SER A 148 2.10 1.34 0.12
C SER A 148 1.52 1.39 -1.29
N PHE A 149 1.43 0.21 -1.91
CA PHE A 149 0.76 0.01 -3.19
C PHE A 149 -0.58 -0.66 -2.94
N GLU A 150 -1.66 -0.03 -3.33
CA GLU A 150 -3.03 -0.49 -3.05
C GLU A 150 -3.89 -0.41 -4.30
N ILE A 151 -5.06 -1.01 -4.27
CA ILE A 151 -6.05 -0.95 -5.34
C ILE A 151 -7.40 -0.54 -4.76
N ASP A 152 -8.16 0.24 -5.51
CA ASP A 152 -9.54 0.54 -5.15
C ASP A 152 -10.49 -0.63 -5.47
N ASP A 153 -11.77 -0.47 -5.17
CA ASP A 153 -12.80 -1.49 -5.41
C ASP A 153 -12.99 -1.88 -6.89
N ASP A 154 -12.57 -1.02 -7.81
CA ASP A 154 -12.59 -1.27 -9.24
C ASP A 154 -11.28 -1.92 -9.74
N GLY A 155 -10.29 -2.09 -8.85
CA GLY A 155 -8.99 -2.67 -9.15
C GLY A 155 -8.02 -1.68 -9.80
N VAL A 156 -8.28 -0.38 -9.70
CA VAL A 156 -7.35 0.65 -10.17
C VAL A 156 -6.20 0.79 -9.18
N PRO A 157 -4.94 0.80 -9.64
CA PRO A 157 -3.78 0.85 -8.76
C PRO A 157 -3.44 2.28 -8.32
N TYR A 158 -3.12 2.41 -7.02
CA TYR A 158 -2.71 3.64 -6.38
C TYR A 158 -1.48 3.46 -5.50
N TRP A 159 -0.75 4.54 -5.30
CA TRP A 159 0.27 4.67 -4.28
C TRP A 159 -0.28 5.51 -3.13
N ILE A 160 -0.22 4.96 -1.93
CA ILE A 160 -0.62 5.62 -0.71
C ILE A 160 0.63 6.14 -0.02
N ALA A 161 0.69 7.44 0.20
CA ALA A 161 1.85 8.13 0.75
C ALA A 161 1.46 8.89 2.03
N PRO A 162 1.70 8.31 3.21
CA PRO A 162 1.44 9.01 4.46
C PRO A 162 2.39 10.20 4.64
N VAL A 163 1.86 11.35 5.01
CA VAL A 163 2.62 12.58 5.25
C VAL A 163 2.89 12.74 6.73
N LYS A 164 4.15 12.72 7.10
CA LYS A 164 4.62 12.88 8.46
C LYS A 164 4.40 14.28 8.97
N LYS A 165 3.88 14.38 10.18
CA LYS A 165 3.76 15.62 10.95
C LYS A 165 4.60 15.51 12.21
N TYR A 166 5.50 16.45 12.37
CA TYR A 166 6.32 16.56 13.58
C TYR A 166 5.71 17.56 14.54
N ASN A 167 5.41 17.12 15.76
CA ASN A 167 5.02 18.00 16.82
C ASN A 167 6.27 18.48 17.56
N ILE A 168 6.55 19.79 17.49
CA ILE A 168 7.70 20.39 18.18
C ILE A 168 7.30 20.61 19.65
N GLY A 169 8.05 20.03 20.57
CA GLY A 169 7.85 20.18 22.00
C GLY A 169 8.79 19.27 22.80
N LEU A 170 8.78 19.41 24.13
CA LEU A 170 9.65 18.64 25.05
C LEU A 170 9.45 17.11 24.94
N PHE A 171 8.32 16.70 24.35
CA PHE A 171 7.92 15.31 24.06
C PHE A 171 7.42 15.21 22.61
N GLY A 172 8.12 15.88 21.69
CA GLY A 172 7.77 15.86 20.27
C GLY A 172 7.72 14.44 19.74
N GLY A 173 6.64 14.11 19.03
CA GLY A 173 6.43 12.82 18.38
C GLY A 173 6.17 13.00 16.88
N GLU A 174 6.45 11.96 16.13
CA GLU A 174 6.05 11.84 14.75
C GLU A 174 4.62 11.30 14.68
N THR A 175 3.76 11.92 13.89
CA THR A 175 2.40 11.44 13.60
C THR A 175 2.12 11.56 12.11
N ILE A 176 1.09 10.88 11.62
CA ILE A 176 0.59 11.07 10.27
C ILE A 176 -0.46 12.18 10.29
N GLY A 177 -0.24 13.24 9.54
CA GLY A 177 -1.16 14.39 9.49
C GLY A 177 -2.09 14.38 8.29
N LYS A 178 -1.65 13.78 7.19
CA LYS A 178 -2.35 13.69 5.91
C LYS A 178 -1.92 12.44 5.18
N VAL A 179 -2.69 12.07 4.15
CA VAL A 179 -2.35 11.00 3.21
C VAL A 179 -2.47 11.57 1.79
N VAL A 180 -1.46 11.32 0.97
CA VAL A 180 -1.50 11.62 -0.46
C VAL A 180 -1.74 10.31 -1.21
N ILE A 181 -2.77 10.27 -2.02
CA ILE A 181 -3.11 9.15 -2.89
C ILE A 181 -2.72 9.53 -4.32
N CYS A 182 -1.88 8.73 -4.95
CA CYS A 182 -1.42 8.94 -6.32
C CYS A 182 -1.87 7.80 -7.22
N ASN A 183 -2.62 8.11 -8.26
CA ASN A 183 -2.99 7.12 -9.28
C ASN A 183 -1.75 6.65 -10.04
N ALA A 184 -1.45 5.36 -10.00
CA ALA A 184 -0.23 4.80 -10.60
C ALA A 184 -0.23 4.86 -12.14
N VAL A 185 -1.39 4.98 -12.77
CA VAL A 185 -1.56 5.09 -14.24
C VAL A 185 -1.41 6.53 -14.70
N THR A 186 -2.15 7.47 -14.08
CA THR A 186 -2.25 8.87 -14.54
C THR A 186 -1.25 9.80 -13.87
N GLY A 187 -0.80 9.47 -12.65
CA GLY A 187 0.03 10.32 -11.80
C GLY A 187 -0.75 11.41 -11.07
N GLU A 188 -2.07 11.41 -11.17
CA GLU A 188 -2.91 12.36 -10.44
C GLU A 188 -2.78 12.14 -8.94
N THR A 189 -2.58 13.22 -8.19
CA THR A 189 -2.41 13.18 -6.74
C THR A 189 -3.54 13.90 -6.04
N THR A 190 -4.11 13.27 -5.02
CA THR A 190 -5.12 13.88 -4.14
C THR A 190 -4.64 13.77 -2.70
N THR A 191 -4.81 14.86 -1.95
CA THR A 191 -4.41 14.91 -0.53
C THR A 191 -5.64 14.85 0.36
N TYR A 192 -5.64 13.92 1.30
CA TYR A 192 -6.70 13.72 2.28
C TYR A 192 -6.21 14.03 3.70
N LYS A 193 -7.10 14.45 4.59
CA LYS A 193 -6.86 14.36 6.03
C LYS A 193 -7.00 12.89 6.43
N THR A 194 -6.34 12.48 7.49
CA THR A 194 -6.43 11.09 7.99
C THR A 194 -7.86 10.65 8.33
N THR A 195 -8.75 11.59 8.60
CA THR A 195 -10.19 11.34 8.88
C THR A 195 -11.06 11.20 7.64
N ASP A 196 -10.57 11.63 6.48
CA ASP A 196 -11.35 11.78 5.25
C ASP A 196 -10.82 10.86 4.13
N VAL A 197 -9.95 9.92 4.48
CA VAL A 197 -9.36 8.93 3.55
C VAL A 197 -10.47 7.99 3.07
N PRO A 198 -10.51 7.62 1.77
CA PRO A 198 -11.47 6.66 1.25
C PRO A 198 -11.44 5.31 1.99
N GLU A 199 -12.60 4.65 2.12
CA GLU A 199 -12.75 3.41 2.88
C GLU A 199 -11.93 2.22 2.33
N TRP A 200 -11.57 2.23 1.05
CA TRP A 200 -10.76 1.17 0.43
C TRP A 200 -9.26 1.26 0.76
N VAL A 201 -8.81 2.33 1.38
CA VAL A 201 -7.41 2.51 1.82
C VAL A 201 -7.24 1.92 3.21
N ASP A 202 -6.31 0.98 3.38
CA ASP A 202 -5.98 0.28 4.62
C ASP A 202 -4.84 0.92 5.43
#